data_57ff9a8aec5151dbe8ddbfffa9b973d0
#
_entry.id   57ff9a8aec5151dbe8ddbfffa9b973d0
#
_cell.length_a   1.000
_cell.length_b   1.000
_cell.length_c   1.000
_cell.angle_alpha   90.00
_cell.angle_beta   90.00
_cell.angle_gamma   90.00
#
_symmetry.space_group_name_H-M   'P 1'
#
loop_
_entity.id
_entity.type
_entity.pdbx_description
1 polymer ?
#
loop_
_entity_poly.entity_id
_entity_poly.type
_entity_poly.pdbx_seq_one_letter_code
_entity_poly.pdbx_strand_id
1 'polypeptide(L)'
;MDEVLVIEGLRKRYGGPPKGVQANDGVDLRIGAGQVVGLLGHNGAGKTTLVNQVVGLALPDEGRITLAGIDAVARPDEARRLASVQAQANVPITGLTARRAIDLVGRLRGGTRADVKRRTDHLLDALDLGPWADVTAQKVSGGVARLAAFAMAAVAPGALVVLDEPTNDVDPVRRRLLWAEIRRIADEGAAVLLVTHNVREAETVVDRVTILDHGRVLADETPDGLVGFYGGEGLEDVYIELVGSGEHETEAVA
;
A
#
# COMPACT_ATOMS: atom_id res chain seq x y z
N MET A 1 -10.07 11.89 -14.30
CA MET A 1 -10.32 10.98 -13.16
C MET A 1 -10.26 11.81 -11.90
N ASP A 2 -11.17 11.57 -10.96
CA ASP A 2 -11.15 12.31 -9.71
C ASP A 2 -9.96 11.84 -8.87
N GLU A 3 -9.08 12.77 -8.50
CA GLU A 3 -7.91 12.48 -7.65
C GLU A 3 -8.38 12.15 -6.23
N VAL A 4 -8.00 10.97 -5.74
CA VAL A 4 -8.31 10.52 -4.38
C VAL A 4 -7.18 10.84 -3.43
N LEU A 5 -5.93 10.56 -3.81
CA LEU A 5 -4.75 10.95 -3.04
C LEU A 5 -3.93 11.95 -3.83
N VAL A 6 -3.60 13.08 -3.20
CA VAL A 6 -2.68 14.09 -3.74
C VAL A 6 -1.65 14.42 -2.67
N ILE A 7 -0.39 14.23 -3.00
CA ILE A 7 0.77 14.57 -2.18
C ILE A 7 1.59 15.59 -2.95
N GLU A 8 1.98 16.70 -2.32
CA GLU A 8 2.71 17.81 -2.95
C GLU A 8 3.88 18.23 -2.07
N GLY A 9 5.10 18.11 -2.61
CA GLY A 9 6.34 18.57 -2.00
C GLY A 9 6.63 17.99 -0.63
N LEU A 10 6.23 16.74 -0.36
CA LEU A 10 6.25 16.17 0.98
C LEU A 10 7.68 15.94 1.47
N ARG A 11 7.99 16.46 2.67
CA ARG A 11 9.28 16.31 3.32
C ARG A 11 9.14 15.73 4.72
N LYS A 12 10.07 14.85 5.07
CA LYS A 12 10.19 14.30 6.43
C LYS A 12 11.61 13.99 6.79
N ARG A 13 12.06 14.53 7.92
CA ARG A 13 13.37 14.27 8.49
C ARG A 13 13.23 13.71 9.91
N TYR A 14 13.98 12.68 10.24
CA TYR A 14 14.08 12.14 11.59
C TYR A 14 15.44 12.46 12.18
N GLY A 15 15.46 12.84 13.46
CA GLY A 15 16.68 13.24 14.19
C GLY A 15 17.17 14.64 13.83
N GLY A 16 18.10 15.16 14.66
CA GLY A 16 18.71 16.47 14.47
C GLY A 16 20.05 16.41 13.74
N PRO A 17 20.57 17.57 13.27
CA PRO A 17 21.91 17.65 12.68
C PRO A 17 22.99 17.18 13.67
N PRO A 18 24.09 16.55 13.21
CA PRO A 18 24.38 16.19 11.82
C PRO A 18 23.85 14.80 11.39
N LYS A 19 23.24 14.02 12.30
CA LYS A 19 22.89 12.60 12.10
C LYS A 19 21.46 12.35 11.66
N GLY A 20 20.68 13.40 11.35
CA GLY A 20 19.29 13.24 10.91
C GLY A 20 19.17 12.59 9.54
N VAL A 21 18.16 11.70 9.38
CA VAL A 21 17.86 11.00 8.13
C VAL A 21 16.71 11.71 7.43
N GLN A 22 16.93 12.13 6.17
CA GLN A 22 15.89 12.65 5.29
C GLN A 22 15.13 11.46 4.72
N ALA A 23 13.95 11.18 5.28
CA ALA A 23 13.17 10.01 4.90
C ALA A 23 12.27 10.27 3.67
N ASN A 24 11.79 11.51 3.50
CA ASN A 24 11.13 11.98 2.28
C ASN A 24 11.64 13.39 1.98
N ASP A 25 11.94 13.68 0.71
CA ASP A 25 12.57 14.91 0.24
C ASP A 25 11.89 15.44 -1.03
N GLY A 26 10.76 16.14 -0.85
CA GLY A 26 10.01 16.73 -1.93
C GLY A 26 9.22 15.69 -2.73
N VAL A 27 8.58 14.73 -2.06
CA VAL A 27 7.78 13.70 -2.73
C VAL A 27 6.48 14.27 -3.23
N ASP A 28 6.22 14.08 -4.52
CA ASP A 28 4.93 14.29 -5.18
C ASP A 28 4.34 12.93 -5.59
N LEU A 29 3.03 12.73 -5.35
CA LEU A 29 2.33 11.51 -5.73
C LEU A 29 0.84 11.80 -5.90
N ARG A 30 0.22 11.25 -6.95
CA ARG A 30 -1.23 11.39 -7.18
C ARG A 30 -1.82 10.03 -7.50
N ILE A 31 -2.98 9.72 -6.93
CA ILE A 31 -3.72 8.48 -7.23
C ILE A 31 -5.17 8.85 -7.48
N GLY A 32 -5.68 8.48 -8.67
CA GLY A 32 -7.07 8.64 -9.05
C GLY A 32 -7.96 7.51 -8.56
N ALA A 33 -9.27 7.74 -8.56
CA ALA A 33 -10.25 6.70 -8.31
C ALA A 33 -10.11 5.56 -9.32
N GLY A 34 -10.16 4.31 -8.85
CA GLY A 34 -10.02 3.12 -9.67
C GLY A 34 -8.59 2.78 -10.09
N GLN A 35 -7.59 3.55 -9.67
CA GLN A 35 -6.19 3.28 -9.96
C GLN A 35 -5.53 2.39 -8.91
N VAL A 36 -4.67 1.48 -9.37
CA VAL A 36 -3.67 0.77 -8.54
C VAL A 36 -2.30 1.36 -8.85
N VAL A 37 -1.71 2.07 -7.88
CA VAL A 37 -0.37 2.64 -8.01
C VAL A 37 0.60 1.85 -7.14
N GLY A 38 1.67 1.33 -7.75
CA GLY A 38 2.76 0.64 -7.08
C GLY A 38 3.79 1.64 -6.56
N LEU A 39 4.07 1.63 -5.26
CA LEU A 39 5.18 2.37 -4.66
C LEU A 39 6.34 1.40 -4.44
N LEU A 40 7.31 1.44 -5.32
CA LEU A 40 8.49 0.59 -5.32
C LEU A 40 9.70 1.30 -4.70
N GLY A 41 10.63 0.55 -4.16
CA GLY A 41 11.89 1.05 -3.59
C GLY A 41 12.51 0.04 -2.66
N HIS A 42 13.81 0.16 -2.42
CA HIS A 42 14.53 -0.69 -1.47
C HIS A 42 14.13 -0.43 -0.01
N ASN A 43 14.60 -1.26 0.91
CA ASN A 43 14.41 -1.04 2.34
C ASN A 43 15.18 0.22 2.78
N GLY A 44 14.47 1.17 3.37
CA GLY A 44 15.04 2.48 3.72
C GLY A 44 14.79 3.58 2.69
N ALA A 45 14.21 3.29 1.53
CA ALA A 45 13.88 4.30 0.51
C ALA A 45 12.89 5.39 0.96
N GLY A 46 12.19 5.21 2.09
CA GLY A 46 11.22 6.17 2.61
C GLY A 46 9.76 5.77 2.49
N LYS A 47 9.44 4.61 1.90
CA LYS A 47 8.06 4.13 1.63
C LYS A 47 7.19 4.09 2.89
N THR A 48 7.66 3.44 3.96
CA THR A 48 6.91 3.35 5.23
C THR A 48 6.69 4.72 5.87
N THR A 49 7.65 5.63 5.74
CA THR A 49 7.49 7.02 6.20
C THR A 49 6.41 7.73 5.42
N LEU A 50 6.39 7.58 4.09
CA LEU A 50 5.37 8.15 3.22
C LEU A 50 3.98 7.61 3.60
N VAL A 51 3.83 6.29 3.71
CA VAL A 51 2.58 5.66 4.14
C VAL A 51 2.12 6.19 5.50
N ASN A 52 3.00 6.26 6.48
CA ASN A 52 2.67 6.75 7.82
C ASN A 52 2.17 8.21 7.81
N GLN A 53 2.70 9.05 6.92
CA GLN A 53 2.22 10.42 6.76
C GLN A 53 0.83 10.44 6.10
N VAL A 54 0.62 9.65 5.06
CA VAL A 54 -0.69 9.53 4.36
C VAL A 54 -1.80 9.10 5.31
N VAL A 55 -1.52 8.15 6.21
CA VAL A 55 -2.51 7.63 7.16
C VAL A 55 -2.52 8.37 8.51
N GLY A 56 -1.77 9.48 8.62
CA GLY A 56 -1.75 10.34 9.79
C GLY A 56 -1.09 9.74 11.04
N LEU A 57 -0.20 8.77 10.88
CA LEU A 57 0.63 8.20 11.95
C LEU A 57 1.94 9.00 12.14
N ALA A 58 2.35 9.77 11.14
CA ALA A 58 3.47 10.70 11.20
C ALA A 58 3.06 12.03 10.57
N LEU A 59 3.51 13.13 11.15
CA LEU A 59 3.32 14.45 10.56
C LEU A 59 4.46 14.76 9.59
N PRO A 60 4.19 15.31 8.41
CA PRO A 60 5.21 15.86 7.54
C PRO A 60 5.86 17.10 8.18
N ASP A 61 7.08 17.40 7.78
CA ASP A 61 7.75 18.64 8.17
C ASP A 61 7.41 19.78 7.18
N GLU A 62 7.20 19.41 5.90
CA GLU A 62 6.77 20.31 4.83
C GLU A 62 5.89 19.55 3.82
N GLY A 63 5.18 20.29 2.98
CA GLY A 63 4.31 19.78 1.94
C GLY A 63 2.87 19.59 2.39
N ARG A 64 2.08 18.98 1.51
CA ARG A 64 0.64 18.79 1.71
C ARG A 64 0.21 17.39 1.33
N ILE A 65 -0.78 16.87 2.06
CA ILE A 65 -1.47 15.62 1.74
C ILE A 65 -2.96 15.89 1.71
N THR A 66 -3.60 15.63 0.56
CA THR A 66 -5.04 15.70 0.40
C THR A 66 -5.59 14.32 0.11
N LEU A 67 -6.56 13.85 0.89
CA LEU A 67 -7.24 12.57 0.72
C LEU A 67 -8.72 12.79 0.48
N ALA A 68 -9.21 12.46 -0.71
CA ALA A 68 -10.59 12.70 -1.16
C ALA A 68 -11.09 14.12 -0.82
N GLY A 69 -10.26 15.14 -1.09
CA GLY A 69 -10.55 16.55 -0.82
C GLY A 69 -10.34 16.99 0.64
N ILE A 70 -9.93 16.10 1.54
CA ILE A 70 -9.65 16.40 2.95
C ILE A 70 -8.15 16.64 3.13
N ASP A 71 -7.77 17.77 3.74
CA ASP A 71 -6.39 18.00 4.20
C ASP A 71 -6.07 17.02 5.34
N ALA A 72 -5.22 16.02 5.05
CA ALA A 72 -4.93 14.93 5.98
C ALA A 72 -4.09 15.37 7.19
N VAL A 73 -3.38 16.49 7.08
CA VAL A 73 -2.58 17.05 8.18
C VAL A 73 -3.46 17.87 9.11
N ALA A 74 -4.32 18.72 8.55
CA ALA A 74 -5.22 19.58 9.33
C ALA A 74 -6.41 18.79 9.95
N ARG A 75 -6.88 17.74 9.26
CA ARG A 75 -8.04 16.93 9.66
C ARG A 75 -7.73 15.42 9.65
N PRO A 76 -6.76 14.96 10.45
CA PRO A 76 -6.27 13.58 10.37
C PRO A 76 -7.34 12.52 10.73
N ASP A 77 -8.28 12.84 11.62
CA ASP A 77 -9.34 11.90 11.99
C ASP A 77 -10.36 11.68 10.86
N GLU A 78 -10.65 12.72 10.09
CA GLU A 78 -11.51 12.60 8.91
C GLU A 78 -10.79 11.83 7.80
N ALA A 79 -9.53 12.18 7.52
CA ALA A 79 -8.72 11.50 6.51
C ALA A 79 -8.55 9.99 6.81
N ARG A 80 -8.29 9.62 8.08
CA ARG A 80 -8.18 8.21 8.49
C ARG A 80 -9.44 7.39 8.23
N ARG A 81 -10.61 7.98 8.30
CA ARG A 81 -11.88 7.28 7.97
C ARG A 81 -11.99 6.95 6.49
N LEU A 82 -11.32 7.73 5.64
CA LEU A 82 -11.30 7.55 4.17
C LEU A 82 -10.21 6.58 3.71
N ALA A 83 -9.29 6.18 4.59
CA ALA A 83 -8.25 5.21 4.29
C ALA A 83 -8.52 3.85 4.93
N SER A 84 -8.23 2.77 4.22
CA SER A 84 -8.10 1.40 4.73
C SER A 84 -6.64 0.99 4.62
N VAL A 85 -6.09 0.33 5.63
CA VAL A 85 -4.67 -0.01 5.66
C VAL A 85 -4.47 -1.47 6.01
N GLN A 86 -3.72 -2.19 5.18
CA GLN A 86 -3.03 -3.40 5.56
C GLN A 86 -1.57 -3.05 5.82
N ALA A 87 -1.17 -3.04 7.09
CA ALA A 87 0.21 -2.76 7.47
C ALA A 87 1.15 -3.95 7.17
N GLN A 88 2.45 -3.67 7.02
CA GLN A 88 3.48 -4.68 6.83
C GLN A 88 3.51 -5.68 8.00
N ALA A 89 3.38 -5.23 9.23
CA ALA A 89 3.28 -6.11 10.39
C ALA A 89 1.89 -6.76 10.44
N ASN A 90 1.84 -8.05 10.72
CA ASN A 90 0.57 -8.72 10.96
C ASN A 90 -0.11 -8.13 12.19
N VAL A 91 -1.35 -7.70 12.04
CA VAL A 91 -2.17 -7.21 13.16
C VAL A 91 -2.41 -8.36 14.13
N PRO A 92 -2.06 -8.22 15.43
CA PRO A 92 -2.31 -9.26 16.41
C PRO A 92 -3.82 -9.33 16.70
N ILE A 93 -4.53 -10.18 15.97
CA ILE A 93 -5.94 -10.50 16.20
C ILE A 93 -6.09 -11.68 17.17
N THR A 94 -5.30 -11.65 18.24
CA THR A 94 -5.23 -12.72 19.25
C THR A 94 -6.62 -13.06 19.79
N GLY A 95 -6.96 -14.33 19.77
CA GLY A 95 -8.27 -14.83 20.24
C GLY A 95 -9.44 -14.69 19.26
N LEU A 96 -9.25 -14.00 18.13
CA LEU A 96 -10.25 -13.94 17.07
C LEU A 96 -9.98 -14.95 15.97
N THR A 97 -11.04 -15.35 15.27
CA THR A 97 -10.95 -16.08 14.00
C THR A 97 -10.92 -15.06 12.84
N ALA A 98 -10.45 -15.49 11.66
CA ALA A 98 -10.44 -14.63 10.47
C ALA A 98 -11.83 -14.03 10.19
N ARG A 99 -12.88 -14.86 10.18
CA ARG A 99 -14.27 -14.41 10.01
C ARG A 99 -14.68 -13.32 11.00
N ARG A 100 -14.38 -13.52 12.29
CA ARG A 100 -14.75 -12.54 13.33
C ARG A 100 -13.97 -11.24 13.22
N ALA A 101 -12.69 -11.32 12.88
CA ALA A 101 -11.85 -10.14 12.71
C ALA A 101 -12.32 -9.29 11.52
N ILE A 102 -12.60 -9.92 10.37
CA ILE A 102 -13.12 -9.25 9.17
C ILE A 102 -14.47 -8.59 9.47
N ASP A 103 -15.43 -9.34 10.06
CA ASP A 103 -16.76 -8.81 10.44
C ASP A 103 -16.65 -7.63 11.42
N LEU A 104 -15.78 -7.74 12.43
CA LEU A 104 -15.56 -6.67 13.40
C LEU A 104 -15.05 -5.38 12.72
N VAL A 105 -14.02 -5.49 11.88
CA VAL A 105 -13.46 -4.32 11.17
C VAL A 105 -14.49 -3.71 10.24
N GLY A 106 -15.24 -4.51 9.49
CA GLY A 106 -16.30 -4.02 8.62
C GLY A 106 -17.35 -3.19 9.36
N ARG A 107 -17.74 -3.63 10.56
CA ARG A 107 -18.68 -2.88 11.41
C ARG A 107 -18.07 -1.62 12.01
N LEU A 108 -16.83 -1.68 12.48
CA LEU A 108 -16.11 -0.51 12.99
C LEU A 108 -15.97 0.58 11.93
N ARG A 109 -15.90 0.19 10.68
CA ARG A 109 -15.87 1.11 9.52
C ARG A 109 -17.27 1.59 9.08
N GLY A 110 -18.33 1.24 9.83
CA GLY A 110 -19.69 1.72 9.58
C GLY A 110 -20.51 0.88 8.60
N GLY A 111 -20.02 -0.29 8.19
CA GLY A 111 -20.78 -1.20 7.34
C GLY A 111 -22.01 -1.77 8.04
N THR A 112 -23.13 -1.93 7.32
CA THR A 112 -24.31 -2.59 7.87
C THR A 112 -24.04 -4.07 8.14
N ARG A 113 -24.78 -4.68 9.07
CA ARG A 113 -24.61 -6.11 9.39
C ARG A 113 -24.76 -7.01 8.17
N ALA A 114 -25.70 -6.70 7.30
CA ALA A 114 -25.97 -7.48 6.10
C ALA A 114 -24.85 -7.36 5.06
N ASP A 115 -24.37 -6.13 4.81
CA ASP A 115 -23.31 -5.86 3.86
C ASP A 115 -21.98 -6.43 4.32
N VAL A 116 -21.63 -6.23 5.58
CA VAL A 116 -20.40 -6.78 6.17
C VAL A 116 -20.40 -8.31 6.11
N LYS A 117 -21.53 -8.95 6.46
CA LYS A 117 -21.63 -10.41 6.34
C LYS A 117 -21.41 -10.89 4.91
N ARG A 118 -22.12 -10.31 3.94
CA ARG A 118 -21.99 -10.65 2.51
C ARG A 118 -20.55 -10.47 2.03
N ARG A 119 -19.92 -9.36 2.38
CA ARG A 119 -18.56 -9.03 2.00
C ARG A 119 -17.54 -9.95 2.65
N THR A 120 -17.72 -10.28 3.93
CA THR A 120 -16.89 -11.25 4.68
C THR A 120 -16.96 -12.63 4.02
N ASP A 121 -18.17 -13.14 3.72
CA ASP A 121 -18.35 -14.45 3.09
C ASP A 121 -17.69 -14.45 1.69
N HIS A 122 -17.86 -13.40 0.90
CA HIS A 122 -17.18 -13.24 -0.38
C HIS A 122 -15.66 -13.28 -0.26
N LEU A 123 -15.06 -12.49 0.64
CA LEU A 123 -13.60 -12.42 0.79
C LEU A 123 -12.99 -13.74 1.30
N LEU A 124 -13.70 -14.45 2.18
CA LEU A 124 -13.28 -15.76 2.64
C LEU A 124 -13.26 -16.79 1.51
N ASP A 125 -14.24 -16.74 0.60
CA ASP A 125 -14.32 -17.59 -0.57
C ASP A 125 -13.27 -17.21 -1.62
N ALA A 126 -13.25 -15.93 -2.03
CA ALA A 126 -12.37 -15.42 -3.08
C ALA A 126 -10.87 -15.59 -2.77
N LEU A 127 -10.49 -15.56 -1.49
CA LEU A 127 -9.09 -15.74 -1.03
C LEU A 127 -8.78 -17.19 -0.60
N ASP A 128 -9.68 -18.12 -0.83
CA ASP A 128 -9.56 -19.53 -0.37
C ASP A 128 -9.24 -19.64 1.13
N LEU A 129 -9.92 -18.81 1.94
CA LEU A 129 -9.78 -18.81 3.40
C LEU A 129 -10.82 -19.66 4.13
N GLY A 130 -11.74 -20.33 3.42
CA GLY A 130 -12.81 -21.14 3.98
C GLY A 130 -12.36 -22.10 5.08
N PRO A 131 -11.31 -22.92 4.86
CA PRO A 131 -10.82 -23.89 5.86
C PRO A 131 -10.32 -23.24 7.16
N TRP A 132 -9.89 -21.97 7.11
CA TRP A 132 -9.33 -21.23 8.25
C TRP A 132 -10.28 -20.17 8.82
N ALA A 133 -11.46 -20.00 8.20
CA ALA A 133 -12.40 -18.93 8.55
C ALA A 133 -12.73 -18.89 10.05
N ASP A 134 -12.88 -20.05 10.65
CA ASP A 134 -13.25 -20.22 12.06
C ASP A 134 -12.09 -20.76 12.93
N VAL A 135 -10.86 -20.76 12.39
CA VAL A 135 -9.63 -21.07 13.13
C VAL A 135 -9.08 -19.78 13.75
N THR A 136 -8.60 -19.86 14.99
CA THR A 136 -8.02 -18.69 15.68
C THR A 136 -6.69 -18.29 15.06
N ALA A 137 -6.42 -16.99 15.04
CA ALA A 137 -5.26 -16.39 14.36
C ALA A 137 -3.91 -17.00 14.78
N GLN A 138 -3.77 -17.46 16.03
CA GLN A 138 -2.54 -18.09 16.53
C GLN A 138 -2.25 -19.47 15.93
N LYS A 139 -3.23 -20.08 15.27
CA LYS A 139 -3.14 -21.44 14.72
C LYS A 139 -3.03 -21.48 13.20
N VAL A 140 -2.96 -20.32 12.55
CA VAL A 140 -2.84 -20.23 11.08
C VAL A 140 -1.41 -19.87 10.67
N SER A 141 -1.05 -20.15 9.42
CA SER A 141 0.25 -19.77 8.86
C SER A 141 0.34 -18.25 8.64
N GLY A 142 1.57 -17.72 8.47
CA GLY A 142 1.82 -16.32 8.16
C GLY A 142 1.06 -15.86 6.92
N GLY A 143 1.05 -16.65 5.84
CA GLY A 143 0.32 -16.31 4.61
C GLY A 143 -1.19 -16.25 4.80
N VAL A 144 -1.79 -17.17 5.56
CA VAL A 144 -3.23 -17.10 5.90
C VAL A 144 -3.54 -15.88 6.76
N ALA A 145 -2.68 -15.53 7.73
CA ALA A 145 -2.83 -14.34 8.54
C ALA A 145 -2.72 -13.07 7.67
N ARG A 146 -1.82 -13.06 6.67
CA ARG A 146 -1.65 -11.97 5.71
C ARG A 146 -2.90 -11.75 4.86
N LEU A 147 -3.48 -12.83 4.32
CA LEU A 147 -4.73 -12.77 3.56
C LEU A 147 -5.92 -12.33 4.43
N ALA A 148 -5.97 -12.76 5.69
CA ALA A 148 -6.99 -12.26 6.64
C ALA A 148 -6.82 -10.76 6.91
N ALA A 149 -5.58 -10.25 7.05
CA ALA A 149 -5.30 -8.83 7.20
C ALA A 149 -5.73 -8.01 5.96
N PHE A 150 -5.45 -8.53 4.75
CA PHE A 150 -5.99 -7.95 3.53
C PHE A 150 -7.53 -7.90 3.54
N ALA A 151 -8.19 -9.02 3.86
CA ALA A 151 -9.64 -9.07 3.92
C ALA A 151 -10.24 -8.09 4.94
N MET A 152 -9.56 -7.85 6.06
CA MET A 152 -9.94 -6.81 7.02
C MET A 152 -9.87 -5.40 6.41
N ALA A 153 -8.88 -5.09 5.59
CA ALA A 153 -8.79 -3.80 4.89
C ALA A 153 -9.82 -3.68 3.75
N ALA A 154 -10.19 -4.81 3.13
CA ALA A 154 -11.04 -4.90 1.96
C ALA A 154 -12.55 -5.04 2.24
N VAL A 155 -12.96 -5.41 3.45
CA VAL A 155 -14.37 -5.68 3.79
C VAL A 155 -15.26 -4.44 3.72
N ALA A 156 -14.73 -3.28 4.08
CA ALA A 156 -15.38 -1.98 3.94
C ALA A 156 -14.30 -0.97 3.53
N PRO A 157 -13.85 -1.01 2.25
CA PRO A 157 -12.74 -0.18 1.81
C PRO A 157 -13.07 1.30 1.92
N GLY A 158 -12.05 2.10 2.24
CA GLY A 158 -12.11 3.55 2.14
C GLY A 158 -11.96 4.01 0.69
N ALA A 159 -11.97 5.32 0.47
CA ALA A 159 -11.64 5.91 -0.81
C ALA A 159 -10.20 5.55 -1.23
N LEU A 160 -9.29 5.43 -0.26
CA LEU A 160 -7.92 4.93 -0.44
C LEU A 160 -7.72 3.61 0.30
N VAL A 161 -7.13 2.62 -0.37
CA VAL A 161 -6.68 1.36 0.23
C VAL A 161 -5.16 1.29 0.13
N VAL A 162 -4.48 1.26 1.26
CA VAL A 162 -3.02 1.12 1.35
C VAL A 162 -2.68 -0.31 1.72
N LEU A 163 -1.88 -0.96 0.88
CA LEU A 163 -1.46 -2.34 1.05
C LEU A 163 0.07 -2.39 1.14
N ASP A 164 0.60 -2.66 2.32
CA ASP A 164 2.04 -2.72 2.57
C ASP A 164 2.50 -4.18 2.59
N GLU A 165 3.23 -4.58 1.55
CA GLU A 165 3.73 -5.94 1.30
C GLU A 165 2.63 -7.02 1.42
N PRO A 166 1.53 -6.92 0.68
CA PRO A 166 0.37 -7.79 0.88
C PRO A 166 0.60 -9.25 0.51
N THR A 167 1.63 -9.57 -0.28
CA THR A 167 1.95 -10.92 -0.77
C THR A 167 2.99 -11.65 0.06
N ASN A 168 3.59 -11.01 1.06
CA ASN A 168 4.60 -11.65 1.89
C ASN A 168 4.05 -12.91 2.58
N ASP A 169 4.81 -14.01 2.53
CA ASP A 169 4.46 -15.32 3.06
C ASP A 169 3.23 -16.00 2.39
N VAL A 170 2.63 -15.40 1.37
CA VAL A 170 1.49 -15.95 0.64
C VAL A 170 1.98 -16.88 -0.47
N ASP A 171 1.39 -18.07 -0.58
CA ASP A 171 1.72 -19.01 -1.64
C ASP A 171 1.29 -18.50 -3.05
N PRO A 172 1.96 -18.96 -4.13
CA PRO A 172 1.71 -18.44 -5.47
C PRO A 172 0.27 -18.57 -5.96
N VAL A 173 -0.49 -19.57 -5.51
CA VAL A 173 -1.88 -19.77 -5.94
C VAL A 173 -2.77 -18.70 -5.31
N ARG A 174 -2.67 -18.51 -3.99
CA ARG A 174 -3.45 -17.50 -3.26
C ARG A 174 -3.01 -16.08 -3.60
N ARG A 175 -1.75 -15.89 -3.99
CA ARG A 175 -1.26 -14.61 -4.49
C ARG A 175 -2.04 -14.12 -5.71
N ARG A 176 -2.37 -15.02 -6.66
CA ARG A 176 -3.21 -14.68 -7.81
C ARG A 176 -4.63 -14.27 -7.41
N LEU A 177 -5.19 -14.93 -6.40
CA LEU A 177 -6.50 -14.58 -5.86
C LEU A 177 -6.47 -13.20 -5.20
N LEU A 178 -5.40 -12.91 -4.45
CA LEU A 178 -5.18 -11.61 -3.83
C LEU A 178 -5.09 -10.49 -4.89
N TRP A 179 -4.32 -10.70 -5.97
CA TRP A 179 -4.22 -9.73 -7.06
C TRP A 179 -5.58 -9.48 -7.74
N ALA A 180 -6.37 -10.52 -7.95
CA ALA A 180 -7.72 -10.38 -8.51
C ALA A 180 -8.63 -9.53 -7.59
N GLU A 181 -8.54 -9.74 -6.27
CA GLU A 181 -9.32 -8.95 -5.30
C GLU A 181 -8.84 -7.50 -5.20
N ILE A 182 -7.53 -7.24 -5.30
CA ILE A 182 -6.99 -5.87 -5.36
C ILE A 182 -7.55 -5.15 -6.59
N ARG A 183 -7.51 -5.78 -7.76
CA ARG A 183 -8.06 -5.20 -8.98
C ARG A 183 -9.57 -4.94 -8.86
N ARG A 184 -10.32 -5.90 -8.30
CA ARG A 184 -11.76 -5.76 -8.09
C ARG A 184 -12.10 -4.55 -7.19
N ILE A 185 -11.34 -4.32 -6.11
CA ILE A 185 -11.53 -3.17 -5.22
C ILE A 185 -11.29 -1.86 -5.98
N ALA A 186 -10.27 -1.81 -6.82
CA ALA A 186 -10.00 -0.65 -7.65
C ALA A 186 -11.10 -0.45 -8.71
N ASP A 187 -11.56 -1.51 -9.38
CA ASP A 187 -12.65 -1.45 -10.36
C ASP A 187 -13.99 -1.00 -9.74
N GLU A 188 -14.17 -1.21 -8.43
CA GLU A 188 -15.29 -0.67 -7.65
C GLU A 188 -15.12 0.82 -7.29
N GLY A 189 -14.01 1.44 -7.66
CA GLY A 189 -13.75 2.87 -7.55
C GLY A 189 -12.78 3.31 -6.45
N ALA A 190 -12.23 2.40 -5.63
CA ALA A 190 -11.22 2.77 -4.66
C ALA A 190 -9.87 3.07 -5.33
N ALA A 191 -9.13 4.05 -4.84
CA ALA A 191 -7.71 4.21 -5.14
C ALA A 191 -6.92 3.19 -4.33
N VAL A 192 -5.91 2.55 -4.92
CA VAL A 192 -5.06 1.58 -4.24
C VAL A 192 -3.60 2.03 -4.30
N LEU A 193 -2.96 2.18 -3.14
CA LEU A 193 -1.52 2.35 -3.01
C LEU A 193 -0.91 1.01 -2.58
N LEU A 194 -0.24 0.35 -3.51
CA LEU A 194 0.45 -0.91 -3.31
C LEU A 194 1.92 -0.66 -3.01
N VAL A 195 2.36 -0.90 -1.79
CA VAL A 195 3.77 -0.77 -1.39
C VAL A 195 4.41 -2.14 -1.42
N THR A 196 5.45 -2.30 -2.23
CA THR A 196 6.18 -3.57 -2.31
C THR A 196 7.60 -3.36 -2.82
N HIS A 197 8.47 -4.35 -2.55
CA HIS A 197 9.79 -4.47 -3.15
C HIS A 197 9.81 -5.53 -4.26
N ASN A 198 8.71 -6.24 -4.49
CA ASN A 198 8.60 -7.25 -5.53
C ASN A 198 8.11 -6.62 -6.84
N VAL A 199 9.06 -6.15 -7.64
CA VAL A 199 8.83 -5.42 -8.89
C VAL A 199 8.04 -6.26 -9.90
N ARG A 200 8.44 -7.53 -10.11
CA ARG A 200 7.81 -8.43 -11.09
C ARG A 200 6.34 -8.71 -10.80
N GLU A 201 6.01 -8.85 -9.51
CA GLU A 201 4.62 -9.08 -9.13
C GLU A 201 3.78 -7.82 -9.27
N ALA A 202 4.33 -6.67 -8.89
CA ALA A 202 3.64 -5.40 -9.01
C ALA A 202 3.27 -5.08 -10.45
N GLU A 203 4.18 -5.30 -11.40
CA GLU A 203 4.00 -5.04 -12.84
C GLU A 203 2.70 -5.63 -13.41
N THR A 204 2.25 -6.78 -12.87
CA THR A 204 1.06 -7.47 -13.38
C THR A 204 -0.27 -6.89 -12.94
N VAL A 205 -0.28 -6.01 -11.92
CA VAL A 205 -1.53 -5.54 -11.29
C VAL A 205 -1.65 -4.02 -11.24
N VAL A 206 -0.54 -3.29 -11.34
CA VAL A 206 -0.53 -1.83 -11.22
C VAL A 206 -0.84 -1.14 -12.55
N ASP A 207 -1.54 -0.02 -12.46
CA ASP A 207 -1.77 0.88 -13.61
C ASP A 207 -0.58 1.84 -13.78
N ARG A 208 0.10 2.17 -12.67
CA ARG A 208 1.24 3.09 -12.63
C ARG A 208 2.19 2.70 -11.51
N VAL A 209 3.45 3.04 -11.70
CA VAL A 209 4.54 2.77 -10.76
C VAL A 209 5.24 4.06 -10.39
N THR A 210 5.41 4.29 -9.10
CA THR A 210 6.27 5.32 -8.53
C THR A 210 7.48 4.64 -7.90
N ILE A 211 8.68 4.91 -8.41
CA ILE A 211 9.94 4.39 -7.86
C ILE A 211 10.51 5.43 -6.90
N LEU A 212 10.63 5.03 -5.64
CA LEU A 212 11.16 5.86 -4.55
C LEU A 212 12.55 5.37 -4.16
N ASP A 213 13.50 6.29 -4.11
CA ASP A 213 14.86 6.04 -3.65
C ASP A 213 15.37 7.21 -2.80
N HIS A 214 16.02 6.92 -1.67
CA HIS A 214 16.53 7.92 -0.72
C HIS A 214 15.56 9.09 -0.45
N GLY A 215 14.26 8.78 -0.33
CA GLY A 215 13.20 9.74 -0.06
C GLY A 215 12.76 10.58 -1.26
N ARG A 216 13.25 10.31 -2.46
CA ARG A 216 12.89 11.03 -3.70
C ARG A 216 12.23 10.11 -4.71
N VAL A 217 11.32 10.66 -5.49
CA VAL A 217 10.74 9.96 -6.63
C VAL A 217 11.71 10.02 -7.79
N LEU A 218 12.17 8.86 -8.25
CA LEU A 218 13.04 8.73 -9.43
C LEU A 218 12.22 8.63 -10.72
N ALA A 219 11.08 7.94 -10.67
CA ALA A 219 10.19 7.77 -11.82
C ALA A 219 8.74 7.59 -11.34
N ASP A 220 7.79 8.03 -12.16
CA ASP A 220 6.35 7.90 -11.91
C ASP A 220 5.59 7.80 -13.25
N GLU A 221 5.36 6.56 -13.74
CA GLU A 221 4.77 6.30 -15.05
C GLU A 221 4.14 4.88 -15.09
N THR A 222 3.44 4.55 -16.17
CA THR A 222 2.97 3.17 -16.44
C THR A 222 4.16 2.21 -16.58
N PRO A 223 4.02 0.92 -16.23
CA PRO A 223 5.10 -0.06 -16.44
C PRO A 223 5.65 -0.05 -17.88
N ASP A 224 4.76 -0.10 -18.88
CA ASP A 224 5.14 -0.07 -20.30
C ASP A 224 5.83 1.24 -20.68
N GLY A 225 5.39 2.37 -20.13
CA GLY A 225 5.99 3.68 -20.33
C GLY A 225 7.44 3.74 -19.82
N LEU A 226 7.69 3.17 -18.63
CA LEU A 226 9.02 3.07 -18.06
C LEU A 226 9.93 2.18 -18.90
N VAL A 227 9.48 0.98 -19.27
CA VAL A 227 10.24 0.07 -20.15
C VAL A 227 10.52 0.71 -21.51
N GLY A 228 9.54 1.43 -22.08
CA GLY A 228 9.71 2.13 -23.36
C GLY A 228 10.72 3.28 -23.29
N PHE A 229 10.85 3.96 -22.15
CA PHE A 229 11.77 5.10 -21.98
C PHE A 229 13.20 4.67 -21.62
N TYR A 230 13.34 3.74 -20.65
CA TYR A 230 14.64 3.31 -20.15
C TYR A 230 15.19 2.08 -20.90
N GLY A 231 14.33 1.31 -21.59
CA GLY A 231 14.67 0.02 -22.18
C GLY A 231 14.55 -1.12 -21.17
N GLY A 232 15.04 -2.32 -21.57
CA GLY A 232 14.96 -3.53 -20.74
C GLY A 232 13.89 -4.51 -21.20
N GLU A 233 13.86 -5.68 -20.59
CA GLU A 233 12.87 -6.74 -20.88
C GLU A 233 11.61 -6.63 -19.99
N GLY A 234 11.66 -5.77 -18.95
CA GLY A 234 10.58 -5.54 -18.02
C GLY A 234 10.91 -4.49 -16.96
N LEU A 235 9.96 -4.23 -16.09
CA LEU A 235 10.06 -3.21 -15.03
C LEU A 235 11.23 -3.46 -14.07
N GLU A 236 11.64 -4.73 -13.86
CA GLU A 236 12.76 -5.07 -12.97
C GLU A 236 14.09 -4.53 -13.49
N ASP A 237 14.33 -4.58 -14.82
CA ASP A 237 15.54 -4.03 -15.44
C ASP A 237 15.58 -2.51 -15.26
N VAL A 238 14.46 -1.84 -15.48
CA VAL A 238 14.32 -0.39 -15.27
C VAL A 238 14.58 -0.01 -13.80
N TYR A 239 14.03 -0.80 -12.87
CA TYR A 239 14.26 -0.57 -11.44
C TYR A 239 15.73 -0.70 -11.06
N ILE A 240 16.43 -1.73 -11.56
CA ILE A 240 17.86 -1.96 -11.31
C ILE A 240 18.69 -0.81 -11.89
N GLU A 241 18.38 -0.33 -13.09
CA GLU A 241 19.08 0.79 -13.72
C GLU A 241 18.92 2.08 -12.92
N LEU A 242 17.69 2.41 -12.52
CA LEU A 242 17.38 3.65 -11.78
C LEU A 242 18.00 3.67 -10.38
N VAL A 243 17.85 2.59 -9.62
CA VAL A 243 18.36 2.51 -8.24
C VAL A 243 19.86 2.24 -8.21
N GLY A 244 20.39 1.40 -9.13
CA GLY A 244 21.81 1.10 -9.21
C GLY A 244 22.67 2.28 -9.68
N SER A 245 22.16 3.17 -10.52
CA SER A 245 22.86 4.39 -10.93
C SER A 245 22.99 5.42 -9.79
N GLY A 246 22.04 5.44 -8.84
CA GLY A 246 22.08 6.32 -7.66
C GLY A 246 23.16 5.96 -6.64
N GLU A 247 23.55 4.69 -6.52
CA GLU A 247 24.62 4.26 -5.61
C GLU A 247 26.01 4.76 -6.06
N HIS A 248 26.26 4.89 -7.36
CA HIS A 248 27.53 5.37 -7.92
C HIS A 248 27.77 6.89 -7.72
N GLU A 249 26.72 7.70 -7.64
CA GLU A 249 26.87 9.14 -7.37
C GLU A 249 27.22 9.43 -5.89
N THR A 250 26.81 8.57 -4.96
CA THR A 250 27.05 8.76 -3.53
C THR A 250 28.45 8.34 -3.11
N GLU A 251 29.07 7.36 -3.78
CA GLU A 251 30.46 6.95 -3.54
C GLU A 251 31.51 7.90 -4.14
N ALA A 252 31.15 8.69 -5.13
CA ALA A 252 32.07 9.63 -5.79
C ALA A 252 32.28 10.96 -5.00
N VAL A 253 31.52 11.19 -3.93
CA VAL A 253 31.56 12.43 -3.10
C VAL A 253 32.07 12.17 -1.66
N ALA A 254 32.45 10.95 -1.34
CA ALA A 254 33.08 10.57 -0.07
C ALA A 254 34.59 10.31 -0.26
#